data_1df53375e16bb65ec6901ca92961c371
#
_entry.id   1df53375e16bb65ec6901ca92961c371
#
_cell.length_a   1.000
_cell.length_b   1.000
_cell.length_c   1.000
_cell.angle_alpha   90.00
_cell.angle_beta   90.00
_cell.angle_gamma   90.00
#
_symmetry.space_group_name_H-M   'P 1'
#
loop_
_entity.id
_entity.type
_entity.pdbx_description
1 polymer ?
#
loop_
_entity_poly.entity_id
_entity_poly.type
_entity_poly.pdbx_seq_one_letter_code
_entity_poly.pdbx_strand_id
1 'polypeptide(L)'
;MPLKSKVQSVGMLRALLLIIIIIFGFWLLNERSLLLIVLEGDKSHISKIIGLLWIVTSFYWLVLSKNISDERDSFDGFDFHDKNLSTAKFFNGLKNKKEKDILLNALESDFEKKLSYGLIAAEISLKLGLLGTIIGFILMLQPIANLDNTSAENLKIALASMSSGMAVALYTTLSGIVVNTLLRIQFHISSTSITALLNDLAFYTEDSIE
;
A
#
# COMPACT_ATOMS: atom_id res chain seq x y z
N MET A 1 31.53 21.51 0.32
CA MET A 1 30.15 21.09 0.66
C MET A 1 29.59 20.09 -0.37
N PRO A 2 30.07 18.84 -0.45
CA PRO A 2 29.56 17.87 -1.45
C PRO A 2 28.87 16.65 -0.85
N LEU A 3 28.26 16.75 0.35
CA LEU A 3 27.56 15.63 0.98
C LEU A 3 26.05 15.60 0.69
N LYS A 4 25.47 16.68 0.14
CA LYS A 4 24.02 16.81 -0.09
C LYS A 4 23.47 15.97 -1.26
N SER A 5 24.25 15.75 -2.31
CA SER A 5 23.78 15.00 -3.49
C SER A 5 23.61 13.48 -3.25
N LYS A 6 24.24 12.94 -2.22
CA LYS A 6 24.24 11.50 -1.93
C LYS A 6 22.99 11.02 -1.17
N VAL A 7 22.31 11.91 -0.45
CA VAL A 7 21.08 11.59 0.32
C VAL A 7 19.85 11.60 -0.59
N GLN A 8 19.87 12.40 -1.63
CA GLN A 8 18.82 12.61 -2.63
C GLN A 8 18.45 11.31 -3.39
N SER A 9 19.46 10.53 -3.77
CA SER A 9 19.26 9.26 -4.47
C SER A 9 18.74 8.12 -3.57
N VAL A 10 18.86 8.25 -2.25
CA VAL A 10 18.58 7.14 -1.33
C VAL A 10 17.08 6.87 -1.17
N GLY A 11 16.23 7.88 -1.16
CA GLY A 11 14.77 7.71 -1.02
C GLY A 11 14.16 7.03 -2.25
N MET A 12 14.46 7.57 -3.42
CA MET A 12 13.99 7.02 -4.70
C MET A 12 14.63 5.65 -4.98
N LEU A 13 15.91 5.45 -4.62
CA LEU A 13 16.60 4.17 -4.73
C LEU A 13 15.95 3.09 -3.84
N ARG A 14 15.55 3.42 -2.61
CA ARG A 14 14.84 2.51 -1.71
C ARG A 14 13.48 2.12 -2.28
N ALA A 15 12.72 3.08 -2.82
CA ALA A 15 11.44 2.81 -3.46
C ALA A 15 11.62 1.89 -4.69
N LEU A 16 12.62 2.16 -5.53
CA LEU A 16 12.92 1.36 -6.71
C LEU A 16 13.39 -0.05 -6.34
N LEU A 17 14.26 -0.20 -5.34
CA LEU A 17 14.68 -1.50 -4.83
C LEU A 17 13.49 -2.32 -4.31
N LEU A 18 12.58 -1.68 -3.57
CA LEU A 18 11.39 -2.35 -3.05
C LEU A 18 10.50 -2.85 -4.18
N ILE A 19 10.29 -2.04 -5.23
CA ILE A 19 9.53 -2.47 -6.42
C ILE A 19 10.18 -3.69 -7.08
N ILE A 20 11.50 -3.65 -7.28
CA ILE A 20 12.24 -4.77 -7.87
C ILE A 20 12.06 -6.03 -7.03
N ILE A 21 12.16 -5.94 -5.71
CA ILE A 21 11.94 -7.06 -4.79
C ILE A 21 10.51 -7.60 -4.89
N ILE A 22 9.50 -6.72 -4.96
CA ILE A 22 8.11 -7.13 -5.10
C ILE A 22 7.88 -7.82 -6.46
N ILE A 23 8.37 -7.23 -7.55
CA ILE A 23 8.26 -7.82 -8.90
C ILE A 23 8.96 -9.18 -8.94
N PHE A 24 10.15 -9.29 -8.36
CA PHE A 24 10.88 -10.56 -8.28
C PHE A 24 10.12 -11.60 -7.45
N GLY A 25 9.53 -11.20 -6.31
CA GLY A 25 8.69 -12.07 -5.50
C GLY A 25 7.46 -12.58 -6.26
N PHE A 26 6.76 -11.71 -6.99
CA PHE A 26 5.64 -12.11 -7.84
C PHE A 26 6.08 -13.02 -9.00
N TRP A 27 7.23 -12.75 -9.62
CA TRP A 27 7.79 -13.60 -10.66
C TRP A 27 8.08 -15.00 -10.12
N LEU A 28 8.69 -15.12 -8.95
CA LEU A 28 8.99 -16.39 -8.31
C LEU A 28 7.72 -17.17 -7.93
N LEU A 29 6.67 -16.49 -7.45
CA LEU A 29 5.37 -17.10 -7.18
C LEU A 29 4.69 -17.59 -8.47
N ASN A 30 4.84 -16.86 -9.57
CA ASN A 30 4.32 -17.26 -10.88
C ASN A 30 5.05 -18.48 -11.44
N GLU A 31 6.38 -18.54 -11.32
CA GLU A 31 7.21 -19.69 -11.75
C GLU A 31 6.79 -21.00 -11.05
N ARG A 32 6.38 -20.90 -9.80
CA ARG A 32 5.85 -22.02 -9.01
C ARG A 32 4.37 -22.30 -9.25
N SER A 33 3.72 -21.62 -10.20
CA SER A 33 2.27 -21.69 -10.47
C SER A 33 1.39 -21.40 -9.26
N LEU A 34 1.96 -20.89 -8.16
CA LEU A 34 1.22 -20.60 -6.93
C LEU A 34 0.20 -19.49 -7.12
N LEU A 35 0.49 -18.48 -7.95
CA LEU A 35 -0.46 -17.43 -8.29
C LEU A 35 -1.68 -17.97 -9.02
N LEU A 36 -1.47 -18.87 -10.00
CA LEU A 36 -2.56 -19.50 -10.74
C LEU A 36 -3.42 -20.35 -9.81
N ILE A 37 -2.82 -21.15 -8.93
CA ILE A 37 -3.54 -21.97 -7.94
C ILE A 37 -4.44 -21.10 -7.05
N VAL A 38 -3.94 -19.96 -6.57
CA VAL A 38 -4.71 -19.02 -5.74
C VAL A 38 -5.84 -18.38 -6.54
N LEU A 39 -5.57 -17.92 -7.76
CA LEU A 39 -6.54 -17.20 -8.59
C LEU A 39 -7.63 -18.11 -9.17
N GLU A 40 -7.30 -19.37 -9.50
CA GLU A 40 -8.23 -20.37 -10.01
C GLU A 40 -9.00 -21.06 -8.87
N GLY A 41 -8.33 -21.28 -7.72
CA GLY A 41 -8.95 -21.87 -6.53
C GLY A 41 -9.96 -20.94 -5.86
N ASP A 42 -9.84 -19.62 -6.06
CA ASP A 42 -10.78 -18.64 -5.52
C ASP A 42 -12.00 -18.46 -6.44
N LYS A 43 -13.04 -19.27 -6.22
CA LYS A 43 -14.33 -19.14 -6.91
C LYS A 43 -15.12 -17.88 -6.54
N SER A 44 -14.79 -17.21 -5.43
CA SER A 44 -15.45 -15.98 -4.99
C SER A 44 -14.98 -14.74 -5.74
N HIS A 45 -13.89 -14.83 -6.47
CA HIS A 45 -13.20 -13.71 -7.15
C HIS A 45 -12.69 -12.59 -6.23
N ILE A 46 -12.75 -12.76 -4.92
CA ILE A 46 -12.30 -11.77 -3.93
C ILE A 46 -10.79 -11.56 -4.03
N SER A 47 -10.00 -12.62 -4.21
CA SER A 47 -8.55 -12.51 -4.41
C SER A 47 -8.19 -11.63 -5.62
N LYS A 48 -9.00 -11.66 -6.69
CA LYS A 48 -8.83 -10.79 -7.86
C LYS A 48 -9.12 -9.33 -7.53
N ILE A 49 -10.15 -9.06 -6.73
CA ILE A 49 -10.49 -7.71 -6.26
C ILE A 49 -9.37 -7.17 -5.38
N ILE A 50 -8.84 -7.98 -4.46
CA ILE A 50 -7.69 -7.62 -3.60
C ILE A 50 -6.46 -7.31 -4.45
N GLY A 51 -6.17 -8.12 -5.47
CA GLY A 51 -5.07 -7.90 -6.40
C GLY A 51 -5.22 -6.60 -7.19
N LEU A 52 -6.41 -6.29 -7.69
CA LEU A 52 -6.70 -5.04 -8.40
C LEU A 52 -6.53 -3.83 -7.47
N LEU A 53 -7.05 -3.91 -6.26
CA LEU A 53 -6.87 -2.87 -5.23
C LEU A 53 -5.39 -2.63 -4.94
N TRP A 54 -4.60 -3.69 -4.83
CA TRP A 54 -3.16 -3.58 -4.66
C TRP A 54 -2.47 -2.87 -5.82
N ILE A 55 -2.80 -3.20 -7.08
CA ILE A 55 -2.22 -2.57 -8.28
C ILE A 55 -2.52 -1.06 -8.28
N VAL A 56 -3.78 -0.67 -8.06
CA VAL A 56 -4.20 0.74 -8.04
C VAL A 56 -3.49 1.50 -6.92
N THR A 57 -3.43 0.92 -5.72
CA THR A 57 -2.80 1.57 -4.55
C THR A 57 -1.28 1.63 -4.69
N SER A 58 -0.64 0.62 -5.28
CA SER A 58 0.80 0.64 -5.57
C SER A 58 1.15 1.68 -6.63
N PHE A 59 0.29 1.88 -7.64
CA PHE A 59 0.47 2.95 -8.61
C PHE A 59 0.35 4.33 -7.95
N TYR A 60 -0.65 4.52 -7.08
CA TYR A 60 -0.78 5.74 -6.28
C TYR A 60 0.47 5.98 -5.41
N TRP A 61 0.99 4.93 -4.76
CA TRP A 61 2.22 5.02 -3.98
C TRP A 61 3.43 5.45 -4.81
N LEU A 62 3.57 4.98 -6.05
CA LEU A 62 4.64 5.41 -6.97
C LEU A 62 4.57 6.91 -7.28
N VAL A 63 3.37 7.40 -7.60
CA VAL A 63 3.15 8.84 -7.85
C VAL A 63 3.46 9.65 -6.60
N LEU A 64 3.03 9.19 -5.43
CA LEU A 64 3.31 9.84 -4.15
C LEU A 64 4.81 9.87 -3.85
N SER A 65 5.52 8.76 -4.04
CA SER A 65 6.97 8.67 -3.83
C SER A 65 7.74 9.61 -4.74
N LYS A 66 7.30 9.75 -6.01
CA LYS A 66 7.87 10.72 -6.94
C LYS A 66 7.63 12.15 -6.47
N ASN A 67 6.40 12.50 -6.08
CA ASN A 67 6.07 13.83 -5.60
C ASN A 67 6.90 14.22 -4.36
N ILE A 68 7.11 13.28 -3.42
CA ILE A 68 7.95 13.51 -2.24
C ILE A 68 9.42 13.76 -2.64
N SER A 69 9.91 13.03 -3.65
CA SER A 69 11.25 13.24 -4.19
C SER A 69 11.38 14.63 -4.84
N ASP A 70 10.40 15.03 -5.65
CA ASP A 70 10.37 16.34 -6.31
C ASP A 70 10.28 17.48 -5.28
N GLU A 71 9.52 17.31 -4.19
CA GLU A 71 9.45 18.28 -3.10
C GLU A 71 10.78 18.42 -2.37
N ARG A 72 11.49 17.31 -2.15
CA ARG A 72 12.82 17.32 -1.54
C ARG A 72 13.87 17.98 -2.45
N ASP A 73 13.81 17.68 -3.74
CA ASP A 73 14.71 18.26 -4.73
C ASP A 73 14.53 19.78 -4.84
N SER A 74 13.29 20.25 -4.78
CA SER A 74 12.96 21.69 -4.77
C SER A 74 13.47 22.39 -3.51
N PHE A 75 13.43 21.71 -2.35
CA PHE A 75 13.99 22.23 -1.10
C PHE A 75 15.52 22.30 -1.15
N ASP A 76 16.20 21.26 -1.64
CA ASP A 76 17.67 21.23 -1.74
C ASP A 76 18.20 22.20 -2.80
N GLY A 77 17.45 22.47 -3.88
CA GLY A 77 17.79 23.38 -4.97
C GLY A 77 17.41 24.85 -4.73
N PHE A 78 16.64 25.16 -3.68
CA PHE A 78 16.03 26.49 -3.46
C PHE A 78 15.18 26.97 -4.66
N ASP A 79 14.68 26.05 -5.48
CA ASP A 79 13.89 26.36 -6.68
C ASP A 79 12.40 26.14 -6.40
N PHE A 80 11.73 27.19 -5.94
CA PHE A 80 10.30 27.20 -5.61
C PHE A 80 9.43 27.64 -6.79
N HIS A 81 9.85 27.38 -8.03
CA HIS A 81 9.13 27.82 -9.23
C HIS A 81 7.79 27.12 -9.40
N ASP A 82 7.64 25.90 -8.86
CA ASP A 82 6.43 25.12 -8.96
C ASP A 82 5.48 25.42 -7.77
N LYS A 83 4.51 26.33 -8.00
CA LYS A 83 3.53 26.79 -7.00
C LYS A 83 2.61 25.71 -6.45
N ASN A 84 2.62 24.53 -7.03
CA ASN A 84 1.77 23.40 -6.63
C ASN A 84 2.40 22.53 -5.52
N LEU A 85 3.70 22.66 -5.28
CA LEU A 85 4.36 21.92 -4.21
C LEU A 85 3.91 22.40 -2.83
N SER A 86 3.74 21.46 -1.90
CA SER A 86 3.34 21.76 -0.51
C SER A 86 4.44 22.56 0.21
N THR A 87 5.71 22.27 -0.08
CA THR A 87 6.87 23.04 0.40
C THR A 87 6.89 24.48 -0.12
N ALA A 88 6.52 24.73 -1.37
CA ALA A 88 6.43 26.09 -1.91
C ALA A 88 5.34 26.92 -1.22
N LYS A 89 4.21 26.29 -0.86
CA LYS A 89 3.15 26.94 -0.06
C LYS A 89 3.62 27.30 1.34
N PHE A 90 4.43 26.44 1.97
CA PHE A 90 5.05 26.68 3.25
C PHE A 90 5.96 27.92 3.21
N PHE A 91 6.90 28.01 2.25
CA PHE A 91 7.78 29.15 2.13
C PHE A 91 7.05 30.45 1.78
N ASN A 92 6.01 30.40 0.93
CA ASN A 92 5.17 31.57 0.65
C ASN A 92 4.40 32.02 1.90
N GLY A 93 3.99 31.09 2.76
CA GLY A 93 3.36 31.40 4.05
C GLY A 93 4.33 32.11 5.00
N LEU A 94 5.56 31.63 5.11
CA LEU A 94 6.62 32.29 5.91
C LEU A 94 6.91 33.70 5.42
N LYS A 95 7.00 33.90 4.10
CA LYS A 95 7.18 35.23 3.48
C LYS A 95 6.04 36.20 3.83
N ASN A 96 4.83 35.67 4.05
CA ASN A 96 3.64 36.44 4.45
C ASN A 96 3.48 36.57 5.97
N LYS A 97 4.54 36.37 6.77
CA LYS A 97 4.57 36.51 8.23
C LYS A 97 3.55 35.64 9.00
N LYS A 98 3.21 34.45 8.47
CA LYS A 98 2.42 33.46 9.21
C LYS A 98 3.31 32.72 10.22
N GLU A 99 2.70 32.32 11.35
CA GLU A 99 3.41 31.55 12.36
C GLU A 99 3.94 30.24 11.79
N LYS A 100 5.23 29.96 12.03
CA LYS A 100 5.98 28.81 11.57
C LYS A 100 5.28 27.48 11.94
N ASP A 101 4.86 27.38 13.20
CA ASP A 101 4.28 26.17 13.74
C ASP A 101 2.94 25.81 13.06
N ILE A 102 2.14 26.82 12.74
CA ILE A 102 0.87 26.64 12.00
C ILE A 102 1.13 26.12 10.59
N LEU A 103 2.18 26.63 9.94
CA LEU A 103 2.54 26.21 8.58
C LEU A 103 3.13 24.80 8.55
N LEU A 104 3.97 24.44 9.54
CA LEU A 104 4.51 23.07 9.67
C LEU A 104 3.39 22.07 9.94
N ASN A 105 2.50 22.35 10.87
CA ASN A 105 1.36 21.49 11.18
C ASN A 105 0.42 21.31 9.95
N ALA A 106 0.22 22.38 9.17
CA ALA A 106 -0.59 22.31 7.96
C ALA A 106 0.08 21.43 6.88
N LEU A 107 1.41 21.53 6.75
CA LEU A 107 2.18 20.72 5.83
C LEU A 107 2.18 19.25 6.24
N GLU A 108 2.41 18.96 7.52
CA GLU A 108 2.34 17.61 8.09
C GLU A 108 0.98 16.97 7.84
N SER A 109 -0.11 17.70 8.18
CA SER A 109 -1.49 17.23 7.95
C SER A 109 -1.77 16.92 6.47
N ASP A 110 -1.19 17.66 5.52
CA ASP A 110 -1.36 17.43 4.09
C ASP A 110 -0.68 16.11 3.65
N PHE A 111 0.51 15.84 4.18
CA PHE A 111 1.23 14.59 3.94
C PHE A 111 0.56 13.40 4.63
N GLU A 112 0.10 13.55 5.88
CA GLU A 112 -0.62 12.49 6.59
C GLU A 112 -1.88 12.06 5.86
N LYS A 113 -2.66 13.01 5.30
CA LYS A 113 -3.83 12.68 4.48
C LYS A 113 -3.45 11.85 3.25
N LYS A 114 -2.37 12.20 2.56
CA LYS A 114 -1.91 11.46 1.40
C LYS A 114 -1.48 10.02 1.75
N LEU A 115 -0.82 9.83 2.91
CA LEU A 115 -0.44 8.51 3.41
C LEU A 115 -1.64 7.68 3.88
N SER A 116 -2.62 8.33 4.50
CA SER A 116 -3.81 7.68 5.06
C SER A 116 -4.59 6.88 4.02
N TYR A 117 -4.72 7.37 2.79
CA TYR A 117 -5.40 6.63 1.71
C TYR A 117 -4.78 5.24 1.47
N GLY A 118 -3.45 5.15 1.50
CA GLY A 118 -2.77 3.88 1.32
C GLY A 118 -2.93 2.93 2.51
N LEU A 119 -2.89 3.46 3.72
CA LEU A 119 -3.11 2.67 4.93
C LEU A 119 -4.55 2.15 5.01
N ILE A 120 -5.54 2.97 4.62
CA ILE A 120 -6.94 2.55 4.51
C ILE A 120 -7.09 1.43 3.46
N ALA A 121 -6.45 1.54 2.30
CA ALA A 121 -6.47 0.49 1.29
C ALA A 121 -5.85 -0.82 1.80
N ALA A 122 -4.78 -0.74 2.59
CA ALA A 122 -4.18 -1.90 3.25
C ALA A 122 -5.17 -2.57 4.22
N GLU A 123 -5.89 -1.80 5.03
CA GLU A 123 -6.91 -2.32 5.93
C GLU A 123 -8.11 -2.94 5.19
N ILE A 124 -8.55 -2.30 4.10
CA ILE A 124 -9.64 -2.83 3.27
C ILE A 124 -9.23 -4.17 2.67
N SER A 125 -8.00 -4.33 2.18
CA SER A 125 -7.53 -5.61 1.62
C SER A 125 -7.57 -6.74 2.65
N LEU A 126 -7.21 -6.47 3.91
CA LEU A 126 -7.31 -7.44 4.99
C LEU A 126 -8.76 -7.80 5.30
N LYS A 127 -9.66 -6.81 5.39
CA LYS A 127 -11.09 -7.00 5.64
C LYS A 127 -11.75 -7.80 4.51
N LEU A 128 -11.37 -7.55 3.25
CA LEU A 128 -11.82 -8.35 2.11
C LEU A 128 -11.34 -9.80 2.19
N GLY A 129 -10.11 -10.04 2.64
CA GLY A 129 -9.61 -11.39 2.89
C GLY A 129 -10.46 -12.13 3.93
N LEU A 130 -10.79 -11.45 5.04
CA LEU A 130 -11.68 -12.02 6.07
C LEU A 130 -13.12 -12.25 5.55
N LEU A 131 -13.65 -11.34 4.74
CA LEU A 131 -14.95 -11.55 4.08
C LEU A 131 -14.93 -12.79 3.19
N GLY A 132 -13.83 -13.03 2.50
CA GLY A 132 -13.63 -14.23 1.69
C GLY A 132 -13.69 -15.52 2.49
N THR A 133 -13.23 -15.54 3.76
CA THR A 133 -13.40 -16.72 4.63
C THR A 133 -14.86 -17.01 4.93
N ILE A 134 -15.66 -16.00 5.20
CA ILE A 134 -17.09 -16.15 5.46
C ILE A 134 -17.79 -16.75 4.23
N ILE A 135 -17.49 -16.22 3.05
CA ILE A 135 -18.03 -16.74 1.78
C ILE A 135 -17.56 -18.18 1.53
N GLY A 136 -16.27 -18.49 1.78
CA GLY A 136 -15.74 -19.84 1.68
C GLY A 136 -16.44 -20.82 2.60
N PHE A 137 -16.75 -20.43 3.84
CA PHE A 137 -17.55 -21.25 4.76
C PHE A 137 -18.97 -21.47 4.26
N ILE A 138 -19.63 -20.46 3.73
CA ILE A 138 -20.98 -20.61 3.15
C ILE A 138 -20.93 -21.63 1.99
N LEU A 139 -19.98 -21.51 1.09
CA LEU A 139 -19.78 -22.43 -0.02
C LEU A 139 -19.47 -23.87 0.45
N MET A 140 -18.74 -24.00 1.57
CA MET A 140 -18.42 -25.29 2.17
C MET A 140 -19.67 -26.00 2.74
N LEU A 141 -20.59 -25.25 3.34
CA LEU A 141 -21.78 -25.83 3.99
C LEU A 141 -22.93 -26.06 3.02
N GLN A 142 -22.97 -25.36 1.89
CA GLN A 142 -24.08 -25.47 0.92
C GLN A 142 -24.37 -26.89 0.43
N PRO A 143 -23.39 -27.78 0.15
CA PRO A 143 -23.68 -29.14 -0.29
C PRO A 143 -24.33 -30.01 0.78
N ILE A 144 -24.04 -29.76 2.06
CA ILE A 144 -24.61 -30.51 3.17
C ILE A 144 -26.10 -30.21 3.30
N ALA A 145 -26.50 -28.96 3.08
CA ALA A 145 -27.89 -28.54 3.15
C ALA A 145 -28.79 -29.20 2.05
N ASN A 146 -28.19 -29.66 0.97
CA ASN A 146 -28.88 -30.22 -0.20
C ASN A 146 -28.76 -31.77 -0.28
N LEU A 147 -28.29 -32.43 0.78
CA LEU A 147 -28.18 -33.88 0.82
C LEU A 147 -29.55 -34.55 1.10
N ASP A 148 -30.31 -34.85 0.03
CA ASP A 148 -31.59 -35.56 0.13
C ASP A 148 -31.43 -37.09 0.34
N ASN A 149 -30.27 -37.66 -0.06
CA ASN A 149 -29.97 -39.08 0.04
C ASN A 149 -28.50 -39.33 0.42
N THR A 150 -28.27 -40.26 1.34
CA THR A 150 -26.92 -40.67 1.82
C THR A 150 -26.26 -41.71 0.91
N SER A 151 -26.34 -41.58 -0.42
CA SER A 151 -25.59 -42.45 -1.31
C SER A 151 -24.09 -42.11 -1.26
N ALA A 152 -23.22 -43.11 -1.46
CA ALA A 152 -21.76 -42.92 -1.46
C ALA A 152 -21.29 -41.89 -2.50
N GLU A 153 -22.00 -41.81 -3.63
CA GLU A 153 -21.72 -40.84 -4.70
C GLU A 153 -22.02 -39.40 -4.24
N ASN A 154 -23.18 -39.18 -3.64
CA ASN A 154 -23.57 -37.85 -3.12
C ASN A 154 -22.63 -37.39 -2.00
N LEU A 155 -22.19 -38.30 -1.14
CA LEU A 155 -21.22 -38.00 -0.09
C LEU A 155 -19.85 -37.58 -0.69
N LYS A 156 -19.39 -38.26 -1.74
CA LYS A 156 -18.15 -37.91 -2.43
C LYS A 156 -18.22 -36.51 -3.07
N ILE A 157 -19.33 -36.18 -3.71
CA ILE A 157 -19.57 -34.85 -4.30
C ILE A 157 -19.60 -33.76 -3.22
N ALA A 158 -20.30 -34.04 -2.10
CA ALA A 158 -20.36 -33.12 -0.97
C ALA A 158 -18.95 -32.84 -0.38
N LEU A 159 -18.15 -33.88 -0.15
CA LEU A 159 -16.78 -33.76 0.34
C LEU A 159 -15.87 -32.93 -0.61
N ALA A 160 -16.00 -33.17 -1.92
CA ALA A 160 -15.25 -32.41 -2.91
C ALA A 160 -15.64 -30.91 -2.90
N SER A 161 -16.93 -30.61 -2.78
CA SER A 161 -17.45 -29.24 -2.69
C SER A 161 -17.02 -28.55 -1.39
N MET A 162 -17.02 -29.27 -0.28
CA MET A 162 -16.54 -28.79 1.02
C MET A 162 -15.04 -28.42 0.94
N SER A 163 -14.22 -29.29 0.33
CA SER A 163 -12.80 -29.00 0.11
C SER A 163 -12.60 -27.73 -0.74
N SER A 164 -13.42 -27.55 -1.77
CA SER A 164 -13.38 -26.34 -2.61
C SER A 164 -13.74 -25.06 -1.83
N GLY A 165 -14.77 -25.09 -0.99
CA GLY A 165 -15.15 -23.94 -0.14
C GLY A 165 -14.07 -23.57 0.86
N MET A 166 -13.43 -24.57 1.47
CA MET A 166 -12.29 -24.36 2.37
C MET A 166 -11.09 -23.73 1.64
N ALA A 167 -10.80 -24.17 0.42
CA ALA A 167 -9.74 -23.59 -0.40
C ALA A 167 -9.99 -22.09 -0.68
N VAL A 168 -11.23 -21.71 -1.04
CA VAL A 168 -11.63 -20.31 -1.22
C VAL A 168 -11.33 -19.50 0.03
N ALA A 169 -11.74 -19.97 1.22
CA ALA A 169 -11.51 -19.30 2.49
C ALA A 169 -10.01 -19.04 2.74
N LEU A 170 -9.18 -20.06 2.52
CA LEU A 170 -7.73 -19.97 2.76
C LEU A 170 -7.03 -19.03 1.76
N TYR A 171 -7.36 -19.12 0.47
CA TYR A 171 -6.69 -18.31 -0.57
C TYR A 171 -7.05 -16.83 -0.46
N THR A 172 -8.30 -16.50 -0.14
CA THR A 172 -8.70 -15.10 0.02
C THR A 172 -8.04 -14.44 1.22
N THR A 173 -7.95 -15.15 2.35
CA THR A 173 -7.25 -14.65 3.55
C THR A 173 -5.76 -14.48 3.28
N LEU A 174 -5.13 -15.48 2.65
CA LEU A 174 -3.70 -15.38 2.30
C LEU A 174 -3.46 -14.15 1.42
N SER A 175 -4.27 -13.95 0.38
CA SER A 175 -4.17 -12.77 -0.50
C SER A 175 -4.34 -11.47 0.27
N GLY A 176 -5.32 -11.38 1.17
CA GLY A 176 -5.58 -10.21 2.01
C GLY A 176 -4.40 -9.86 2.92
N ILE A 177 -3.82 -10.86 3.59
CA ILE A 177 -2.66 -10.67 4.50
C ILE A 177 -1.43 -10.22 3.71
N VAL A 178 -1.13 -10.88 2.59
CA VAL A 178 0.05 -10.55 1.75
C VAL A 178 -0.07 -9.11 1.23
N VAL A 179 -1.21 -8.74 0.65
CA VAL A 179 -1.41 -7.40 0.10
C VAL A 179 -1.39 -6.34 1.20
N ASN A 180 -2.03 -6.58 2.35
CA ASN A 180 -1.97 -5.67 3.50
C ASN A 180 -0.52 -5.42 3.92
N THR A 181 0.28 -6.47 4.06
CA THR A 181 1.68 -6.37 4.49
C THR A 181 2.51 -5.60 3.47
N LEU A 182 2.37 -5.89 2.18
CA LEU A 182 3.10 -5.19 1.12
C LEU A 182 2.76 -3.69 1.09
N LEU A 183 1.48 -3.33 1.15
CA LEU A 183 1.04 -1.94 1.18
C LEU A 183 1.57 -1.21 2.42
N ARG A 184 1.51 -1.83 3.61
CA ARG A 184 2.06 -1.23 4.84
C ARG A 184 3.55 -0.93 4.72
N ILE A 185 4.34 -1.84 4.15
CA ILE A 185 5.77 -1.62 3.92
C ILE A 185 5.99 -0.47 2.94
N GLN A 186 5.27 -0.42 1.81
CA GLN A 186 5.36 0.65 0.83
C GLN A 186 5.10 2.02 1.44
N PHE A 187 3.99 2.17 2.17
CA PHE A 187 3.61 3.45 2.77
C PHE A 187 4.47 3.82 3.98
N HIS A 188 5.01 2.85 4.71
CA HIS A 188 5.97 3.11 5.79
C HIS A 188 7.26 3.76 5.29
N ILE A 189 7.80 3.31 4.15
CA ILE A 189 8.98 3.91 3.53
C ILE A 189 8.70 5.37 3.13
N SER A 190 7.52 5.68 2.57
CA SER A 190 7.13 7.04 2.24
C SER A 190 6.95 7.91 3.48
N SER A 191 6.35 7.37 4.55
CA SER A 191 6.21 8.06 5.84
C SER A 191 7.55 8.47 6.41
N THR A 192 8.53 7.57 6.43
CA THR A 192 9.88 7.86 6.92
C THR A 192 10.55 8.97 6.09
N SER A 193 10.35 8.99 4.77
CA SER A 193 10.91 10.03 3.88
C SER A 193 10.27 11.39 4.13
N ILE A 194 8.96 11.44 4.39
CA ILE A 194 8.22 12.66 4.74
C ILE A 194 8.70 13.19 6.09
N THR A 195 8.81 12.35 7.10
CA THR A 195 9.29 12.76 8.44
C THR A 195 10.69 13.36 8.36
N ALA A 196 11.58 12.77 7.56
CA ALA A 196 12.90 13.32 7.35
C ALA A 196 12.86 14.72 6.68
N LEU A 197 12.00 14.90 5.67
CA LEU A 197 11.80 16.20 5.01
C LEU A 197 11.27 17.27 5.98
N LEU A 198 10.28 16.92 6.80
CA LEU A 198 9.70 17.84 7.80
C LEU A 198 10.72 18.26 8.85
N ASN A 199 11.55 17.32 9.32
CA ASN A 199 12.63 17.63 10.25
C ASN A 199 13.67 18.57 9.62
N ASP A 200 14.11 18.32 8.38
CA ASP A 200 15.05 19.18 7.68
C ASP A 200 14.49 20.60 7.50
N LEU A 201 13.18 20.74 7.20
CA LEU A 201 12.47 22.03 7.11
C LEU A 201 12.40 22.75 8.46
N ALA A 202 12.14 22.04 9.54
CA ALA A 202 12.05 22.60 10.89
C ALA A 202 13.41 23.19 11.32
N PHE A 203 14.52 22.47 11.12
CA PHE A 203 15.87 22.94 11.44
C PHE A 203 16.29 24.12 10.57
N TYR A 204 16.02 24.09 9.25
CA TYR A 204 16.37 25.18 8.35
C TYR A 204 15.73 26.51 8.73
N THR A 205 14.48 26.46 9.20
CA THR A 205 13.76 27.67 9.60
C THR A 205 14.19 28.20 10.97
N GLU A 206 14.86 27.40 11.80
CA GLU A 206 15.42 27.83 13.08
C GLU A 206 16.71 28.63 12.86
N ASP A 207 17.61 28.13 12.00
CA ASP A 207 18.88 28.81 11.66
C ASP A 207 18.68 30.12 10.88
N SER A 208 17.51 30.34 10.25
CA SER A 208 17.23 31.53 9.43
C SER A 208 16.65 32.71 10.21
N ILE A 209 16.38 32.53 11.53
CA ILE A 209 15.76 33.52 12.42
C ILE A 209 16.79 34.13 13.40
N GLU A 210 17.96 33.50 13.57
CA GLU A 210 19.11 34.10 14.25
C GLU A 210 19.92 35.00 13.29
#